data_e70b6176e40928fb9b6f18cb08011bfe
#
_entry.id   e70b6176e40928fb9b6f18cb08011bfe
#
_cell.length_a   1.000
_cell.length_b   1.000
_cell.length_c   1.000
_cell.angle_alpha   90.00
_cell.angle_beta   90.00
_cell.angle_gamma   90.00
#
_symmetry.space_group_name_H-M   'P 1'
#
loop_
_entity.id
_entity.type
_entity.pdbx_description
1 polymer ?
#
loop_
_entity_poly.entity_id
_entity_poly.type
_entity_poly.pdbx_seq_one_letter_code
_entity_poly.pdbx_strand_id
1 'polypeptide(L)' 'MFEWIYLDASGQELGHSRQFPDPDSAEEWLSTAWRDLYENGVEEVALRDHVRGERVYRMGLGQE' A
#
# COMPACT_ATOMS: atom_id res chain seq x y z
N MET A 1 -4.64 -9.39 -9.78
CA MET A 1 -5.00 -8.95 -8.42
C MET A 1 -3.95 -7.98 -7.91
N PHE A 2 -4.36 -7.05 -7.09
CA PHE A 2 -3.49 -5.98 -6.59
C PHE A 2 -3.46 -6.01 -5.07
N GLU A 3 -2.36 -5.61 -4.48
CA GLU A 3 -2.26 -5.51 -3.03
C GLU A 3 -1.33 -4.35 -2.67
N TRP A 4 -1.49 -3.85 -1.45
CA TRP A 4 -0.61 -2.82 -0.92
C TRP A 4 0.50 -3.48 -0.12
N ILE A 5 1.73 -3.10 -0.40
CA ILE A 5 2.90 -3.53 0.37
C ILE A 5 3.23 -2.41 1.34
N TYR A 6 3.32 -2.71 2.62
CA TYR A 6 3.58 -1.71 3.65
C TYR A 6 5.07 -1.56 3.85
N LEU A 7 5.53 -0.31 3.83
CA LEU A 7 6.97 -0.01 3.96
C LEU A 7 7.19 0.96 5.11
N ASP A 8 8.34 0.81 5.79
CA ASP A 8 8.72 1.76 6.83
C ASP A 8 9.54 2.90 6.22
N ALA A 9 10.06 3.79 7.08
CA ALA A 9 10.79 4.97 6.62
C ALA A 9 12.05 4.60 5.84
N SER A 10 12.61 3.42 6.11
CA SER A 10 13.81 2.98 5.41
C SER A 10 13.50 2.20 4.14
N GLY A 11 12.21 1.98 3.84
CA GLY A 11 11.80 1.23 2.67
C GLY A 11 11.71 -0.26 2.89
N GLN A 12 11.82 -0.70 4.14
CA GLN A 12 11.74 -2.12 4.45
C GLN A 12 10.29 -2.57 4.51
N GLU A 13 10.00 -3.74 3.97
CA GLU A 13 8.65 -4.27 3.93
C GLU A 13 8.21 -4.71 5.32
N LEU A 14 7.06 -4.19 5.76
CA LEU A 14 6.48 -4.52 7.06
C LEU A 14 5.36 -5.55 6.94
N GLY A 15 4.70 -5.61 5.78
CA GLY A 15 3.58 -6.50 5.57
C GLY A 15 2.83 -6.10 4.31
N HIS A 16 1.60 -6.60 4.18
CA HIS A 16 0.82 -6.29 2.99
C HIS A 16 -0.66 -6.37 3.33
N SER A 17 -1.48 -5.77 2.46
CA SER A 17 -2.92 -5.78 2.60
C SER A 17 -3.50 -7.06 1.98
N ARG A 18 -4.83 -7.18 2.02
CA ARG A 18 -5.52 -8.19 1.24
C ARG A 18 -5.42 -7.83 -0.24
N GLN A 19 -5.86 -8.73 -1.10
CA GLN A 19 -5.82 -8.50 -2.53
C GLN A 19 -7.10 -7.85 -3.02
N PHE A 20 -6.98 -7.05 -4.07
CA PHE A 20 -8.08 -6.31 -4.66
C PHE A 20 -8.18 -6.66 -6.14
N PRO A 21 -9.39 -6.64 -6.73
CA PRO A 21 -9.56 -7.01 -8.14
C PRO A 21 -9.02 -5.96 -9.11
N ASP A 22 -8.94 -4.69 -8.68
CA ASP A 22 -8.47 -3.63 -9.56
C ASP A 22 -7.84 -2.52 -8.73
N PRO A 23 -7.08 -1.60 -9.38
CA PRO A 23 -6.44 -0.52 -8.65
C PRO A 23 -7.41 0.45 -7.98
N ASP A 24 -8.57 0.67 -8.59
CA ASP A 24 -9.56 1.60 -8.02
C ASP A 24 -10.05 1.10 -6.66
N SER A 25 -10.34 -0.20 -6.56
CA SER A 25 -10.76 -0.78 -5.28
C SER A 25 -9.64 -0.67 -4.25
N ALA A 26 -8.40 -0.90 -4.66
CA ALA A 26 -7.26 -0.80 -3.76
C ALA A 26 -7.10 0.62 -3.24
N GLU A 27 -7.26 1.62 -4.12
CA GLU A 27 -7.13 3.02 -3.71
C GLU A 27 -8.27 3.44 -2.80
N GLU A 28 -9.48 2.98 -3.08
CA GLU A 28 -10.62 3.28 -2.24
C GLU A 28 -10.40 2.75 -0.82
N TRP A 29 -9.92 1.51 -0.72
CA TRP A 29 -9.61 0.93 0.57
C TRP A 29 -8.55 1.75 1.30
N LEU A 30 -7.50 2.15 0.58
CA LEU A 30 -6.41 2.90 1.19
C LEU A 30 -6.88 4.25 1.72
N SER A 31 -7.84 4.88 1.02
CA SER A 31 -8.32 6.19 1.44
C SER A 31 -8.97 6.17 2.82
N THR A 32 -9.42 5.01 3.28
CA THR A 32 -9.99 4.87 4.62
C THR A 32 -9.02 4.22 5.59
N ALA A 33 -8.04 3.47 5.11
CA ALA A 33 -7.14 2.69 5.96
C ALA A 33 -5.81 3.40 6.23
N TRP A 34 -5.48 4.45 5.47
CA TRP A 34 -4.14 5.05 5.53
C TRP A 34 -3.79 5.55 6.94
N ARG A 35 -4.77 6.07 7.66
CA ARG A 35 -4.50 6.61 9.00
C ARG A 35 -4.09 5.50 9.97
N ASP A 36 -4.82 4.39 9.95
CA ASP A 36 -4.47 3.26 10.80
C ASP A 36 -3.09 2.72 10.46
N LEU A 37 -2.79 2.63 9.17
CA LEU A 37 -1.47 2.17 8.74
C LEU A 37 -0.38 3.11 9.23
N TYR A 38 -0.59 4.40 9.06
CA TYR A 38 0.39 5.39 9.48
C TYR A 38 0.64 5.33 10.99
N GLU A 39 -0.44 5.16 11.76
CA GLU A 39 -0.31 5.07 13.22
C GLU A 39 0.41 3.79 13.66
N ASN A 40 0.44 2.78 12.81
CA ASN A 40 1.12 1.53 13.11
C ASN A 40 2.55 1.49 12.57
N GLY A 41 3.07 2.63 12.13
CA GLY A 41 4.46 2.72 11.70
C GLY A 41 4.69 2.55 10.22
N VAL A 42 3.63 2.46 9.43
CA VAL A 42 3.76 2.36 7.99
C VAL A 42 3.97 3.76 7.41
N GLU A 43 5.13 3.98 6.77
CA GLU A 43 5.47 5.30 6.23
C GLU A 43 5.12 5.41 4.76
N GLU A 44 5.16 4.29 4.03
CA GLU A 44 4.86 4.26 2.61
C GLU A 44 4.09 3.00 2.28
N VAL A 45 3.38 3.04 1.15
CA VAL A 45 2.75 1.85 0.60
C VAL A 45 3.07 1.78 -0.88
N ALA A 46 3.17 0.56 -1.40
CA ALA A 46 3.40 0.32 -2.82
C ALA A 46 2.30 -0.58 -3.33
N LEU A 47 1.72 -0.21 -4.47
CA LEU A 47 0.70 -1.04 -5.09
C LEU A 47 1.40 -2.06 -6.00
N ARG A 48 1.09 -3.33 -5.80
CA ARG A 48 1.72 -4.42 -6.53
C ARG A 48 0.68 -5.17 -7.33
N ASP A 49 1.03 -5.45 -8.59
CA ASP A 49 0.20 -6.28 -9.46
C ASP A 49 0.71 -7.71 -9.38
N HIS A 50 -0.07 -8.58 -8.72
CA HIS A 50 0.34 -9.97 -8.52
C HIS A 50 0.36 -10.78 -9.78
N VAL A 51 -0.47 -10.41 -10.76
CA VAL A 51 -0.49 -11.16 -12.02
C VAL A 51 0.79 -10.95 -12.79
N ARG A 52 1.27 -9.71 -12.83
CA ARG A 52 2.52 -9.40 -13.54
C ARG A 52 3.74 -9.45 -12.66
N GLY A 53 3.55 -9.46 -11.34
CA GLY A 53 4.66 -9.41 -10.42
C GLY A 53 5.37 -8.07 -10.42
N GLU A 54 4.67 -7.00 -10.81
CA GLU A 54 5.25 -5.67 -10.96
C GLU A 54 4.68 -4.71 -9.94
N ARG A 55 5.51 -3.74 -9.58
CA ARG A 55 5.07 -2.63 -8.72
C ARG A 55 4.45 -1.57 -9.61
N VAL A 56 3.20 -1.21 -9.33
CA VAL A 56 2.50 -0.21 -10.13
C VAL A 56 2.96 1.19 -9.76
N TYR A 57 2.94 1.52 -8.45
CA TYR A 57 3.44 2.80 -7.96
C TYR A 57 3.56 2.75 -6.44
N ARG A 58 4.17 3.78 -5.88
CA ARG A 58 4.37 3.95 -4.44
C ARG A 58 3.86 5.31 -4.03
N MET A 59 3.39 5.42 -2.79
CA MET A 59 3.05 6.72 -2.24
C MET A 59 3.37 6.76 -0.75
N GLY A 60 3.72 7.94 -0.25
CA GLY A 60 3.98 8.12 1.17
C GLY A 60 2.69 8.40 1.92
N LEU A 61 2.61 7.88 3.13
CA LEU A 61 1.53 8.19 4.04
C LEU A 61 1.96 9.36 4.91
N GLY A 62 0.99 10.15 5.37
CA GLY A 62 1.31 11.26 6.26
C GLY A 62 2.00 12.41 5.60
N GLN A 63 2.08 12.44 4.29
CA GLN A 63 2.62 13.59 3.57
C GLN A 63 1.55 14.64 3.37
N GLU A 64 1.98 15.88 3.33
CA GLU A 64 1.06 16.99 3.17
C GLU A 64 1.19 17.68 1.88
#